data_c28769be082b901994ddc6dda3567857
#
_entry.id   c28769be082b901994ddc6dda3567857
#
_cell.length_a   1.000
_cell.length_b   1.000
_cell.length_c   1.000
_cell.angle_alpha   90.00
_cell.angle_beta   90.00
_cell.angle_gamma   90.00
#
_symmetry.space_group_name_H-M   'P 1'
#
loop_
_entity.id
_entity.type
_entity.pdbx_description
1 polymer ?
#
loop_
_entity_poly.entity_id
_entity_poly.type
_entity_poly.pdbx_seq_one_letter_code
_entity_poly.pdbx_strand_id
1 'polypeptide(L)'
;MIRHLGMKLSFVTLILISSIVFGADEIDISKAFIKLPRPGIDVTAGFATIKTNTDLKVMNVSNKNFKNIELHSMKMTYGVMEMRKLFEPKLGPNSPLVLSPGNNHLMLFGIKEKLKSGENLDLTFVFKDDEDNKIVKEFKFIVK
;
A
#
# COMPACT_ATOMS: atom_id res chain seq x y z
N MET A 1 -7.41 9.34 79.70
CA MET A 1 -7.28 10.02 78.39
C MET A 1 -6.92 8.98 77.33
N ILE A 2 -7.86 8.55 76.50
CA ILE A 2 -7.63 7.58 75.46
C ILE A 2 -7.56 8.39 74.16
N ARG A 3 -6.38 8.45 73.56
CA ARG A 3 -6.19 9.07 72.25
C ARG A 3 -6.48 8.02 71.18
N HIS A 4 -7.60 8.16 70.51
CA HIS A 4 -7.90 7.38 69.32
C HIS A 4 -7.00 7.85 68.17
N LEU A 5 -6.06 7.03 67.83
CA LEU A 5 -5.24 7.22 66.64
C LEU A 5 -6.01 6.67 65.43
N GLY A 6 -6.69 7.54 64.74
CA GLY A 6 -7.42 7.20 63.53
C GLY A 6 -6.45 6.91 62.40
N MET A 7 -6.27 5.64 62.12
CA MET A 7 -5.52 5.17 60.96
C MET A 7 -6.37 5.35 59.69
N LYS A 8 -6.09 6.41 58.94
CA LYS A 8 -6.70 6.61 57.63
C LYS A 8 -6.09 5.61 56.64
N LEU A 9 -6.85 4.58 56.34
CA LEU A 9 -6.50 3.63 55.29
C LEU A 9 -6.74 4.30 53.95
N SER A 10 -5.67 4.79 53.35
CA SER A 10 -5.71 5.37 52.00
C SER A 10 -5.77 4.22 51.00
N PHE A 11 -6.97 3.99 50.44
CA PHE A 11 -7.16 3.08 49.32
C PHE A 11 -6.55 3.74 48.06
N VAL A 12 -5.34 3.36 47.71
CA VAL A 12 -4.77 3.70 46.41
C VAL A 12 -5.37 2.76 45.37
N THR A 13 -6.38 3.25 44.69
CA THR A 13 -6.97 2.54 43.54
C THR A 13 -5.97 2.59 42.41
N LEU A 14 -5.25 1.50 42.20
CA LEU A 14 -4.36 1.32 41.06
C LEU A 14 -5.23 1.10 39.80
N ILE A 15 -5.44 2.18 39.03
CA ILE A 15 -6.11 2.09 37.74
C ILE A 15 -5.11 1.45 36.76
N LEU A 16 -5.28 0.18 36.50
CA LEU A 16 -4.62 -0.52 35.39
C LEU A 16 -5.21 0.02 34.08
N ILE A 17 -4.53 0.99 33.50
CA ILE A 17 -4.81 1.42 32.14
C ILE A 17 -4.26 0.31 31.23
N SER A 18 -5.12 -0.63 30.86
CA SER A 18 -4.80 -1.57 29.80
C SER A 18 -4.75 -0.78 28.50
N SER A 19 -3.54 -0.50 28.03
CA SER A 19 -3.31 0.06 26.70
C SER A 19 -3.76 -1.00 25.70
N ILE A 20 -4.92 -0.78 25.09
CA ILE A 20 -5.36 -1.58 23.94
C ILE A 20 -4.42 -1.18 22.80
N VAL A 21 -3.39 -1.98 22.58
CA VAL A 21 -2.54 -1.85 21.41
C VAL A 21 -3.35 -2.41 20.24
N PHE A 22 -4.00 -1.53 19.49
CA PHE A 22 -4.50 -1.90 18.17
C PHE A 22 -3.26 -2.17 17.31
N GLY A 23 -3.07 -3.43 16.90
CA GLY A 23 -2.06 -3.78 15.94
C GLY A 23 -2.30 -2.97 14.68
N ALA A 24 -1.37 -2.07 14.32
CA ALA A 24 -1.44 -1.35 13.06
C ALA A 24 -1.29 -2.34 11.91
N ASP A 25 -2.10 -2.16 10.85
CA ASP A 25 -1.94 -2.92 9.62
C ASP A 25 -0.55 -2.65 9.05
N GLU A 26 0.28 -3.67 8.95
CA GLU A 26 1.59 -3.58 8.35
C GLU A 26 1.47 -3.84 6.85
N ILE A 27 1.89 -2.86 6.06
CA ILE A 27 1.96 -2.97 4.61
C ILE A 27 3.38 -2.62 4.19
N ASP A 28 4.11 -3.63 3.72
CA ASP A 28 5.49 -3.49 3.26
C ASP A 28 5.56 -3.53 1.74
N ILE A 29 6.42 -2.69 1.19
CA ILE A 29 6.72 -2.68 -0.24
C ILE A 29 8.20 -2.95 -0.46
N SER A 30 8.49 -3.73 -1.49
CA SER A 30 9.85 -4.00 -1.95
C SER A 30 9.93 -4.00 -3.47
N LYS A 31 11.13 -3.85 -4.00
CA LYS A 31 11.40 -3.86 -5.46
C LYS A 31 10.54 -2.87 -6.25
N ALA A 32 10.24 -1.73 -5.64
CA ALA A 32 9.38 -0.71 -6.23
C ALA A 32 10.14 0.15 -7.23
N PHE A 33 9.78 0.08 -8.50
CA PHE A 33 10.33 0.94 -9.54
C PHE A 33 9.34 1.24 -10.64
N ILE A 34 9.57 2.37 -11.30
CA ILE A 34 8.85 2.78 -12.50
C ILE A 34 9.84 2.71 -13.67
N LYS A 35 9.44 2.04 -14.73
CA LYS A 35 10.25 1.93 -15.92
C LYS A 35 10.33 3.29 -16.63
N LEU A 36 11.54 3.70 -17.00
CA LEU A 36 11.73 4.91 -17.78
C LEU A 36 11.06 4.71 -19.16
N PRO A 37 10.10 5.58 -19.56
CA PRO A 37 9.43 5.45 -20.84
C PRO A 37 10.37 5.79 -21.99
N ARG A 38 10.06 5.29 -23.20
CA ARG A 38 10.73 5.71 -24.40
C ARG A 38 10.44 7.18 -24.70
N PRO A 39 11.38 7.91 -25.31
CA PRO A 39 11.14 9.31 -25.70
C PRO A 39 9.84 9.47 -26.51
N GLY A 40 9.03 10.46 -26.16
CA GLY A 40 7.76 10.76 -26.83
C GLY A 40 6.57 9.87 -26.44
N ILE A 41 6.77 8.93 -25.51
CA ILE A 41 5.71 8.06 -25.00
C ILE A 41 5.28 8.57 -23.63
N ASP A 42 3.97 8.77 -23.43
CA ASP A 42 3.39 9.31 -22.19
C ASP A 42 2.79 8.24 -21.26
N VAL A 43 3.12 6.98 -21.51
CA VAL A 43 2.70 5.84 -20.71
C VAL A 43 3.90 4.99 -20.31
N THR A 44 3.89 4.46 -19.10
CA THR A 44 4.93 3.55 -18.64
C THR A 44 4.35 2.51 -17.66
N ALA A 45 5.18 1.60 -17.21
CA ALA A 45 4.82 0.55 -16.28
C ALA A 45 5.56 0.72 -14.94
N GLY A 46 4.90 0.30 -13.86
CA GLY A 46 5.47 0.26 -12.54
C GLY A 46 5.37 -1.14 -11.93
N PHE A 47 6.32 -1.47 -11.08
CA PHE A 47 6.46 -2.79 -10.48
C PHE A 47 6.78 -2.67 -9.00
N ALA A 48 6.29 -3.62 -8.22
CA ALA A 48 6.56 -3.72 -6.79
C ALA A 48 6.05 -5.05 -6.26
N THR A 49 6.57 -5.45 -5.12
CA THR A 49 5.97 -6.53 -4.31
C THR A 49 5.41 -5.91 -3.04
N ILE A 50 4.13 -6.09 -2.81
CA ILE A 50 3.43 -5.54 -1.65
C ILE A 50 2.99 -6.69 -0.76
N LYS A 51 3.44 -6.67 0.51
CA LYS A 51 3.10 -7.65 1.54
C LYS A 51 2.29 -6.97 2.65
N THR A 52 1.38 -7.72 3.24
CA THR A 52 0.54 -7.24 4.33
C THR A 52 0.30 -8.36 5.36
N ASN A 53 0.05 -7.98 6.60
CA ASN A 53 -0.33 -8.90 7.67
C ASN A 53 -1.84 -9.11 7.80
N THR A 54 -2.64 -8.42 7.00
CA THR A 54 -4.11 -8.51 6.99
C THR A 54 -4.62 -8.63 5.55
N ASP A 55 -5.86 -9.12 5.39
CA ASP A 55 -6.49 -9.19 4.08
C ASP A 55 -6.95 -7.80 3.64
N LEU A 56 -6.47 -7.38 2.48
CA LEU A 56 -6.74 -6.08 1.89
C LEU A 56 -7.12 -6.22 0.42
N LYS A 57 -7.74 -5.18 -0.12
CA LYS A 57 -7.89 -4.97 -1.57
C LYS A 57 -7.40 -3.58 -1.94
N VAL A 58 -6.80 -3.49 -3.11
CA VAL A 58 -6.35 -2.21 -3.66
C VAL A 58 -7.53 -1.52 -4.32
N MET A 59 -7.87 -0.33 -3.85
CA MET A 59 -8.99 0.45 -4.38
C MET A 59 -8.53 1.46 -5.42
N ASN A 60 -7.38 2.08 -5.22
CA ASN A 60 -6.88 3.12 -6.09
C ASN A 60 -5.36 3.30 -5.93
N VAL A 61 -4.72 3.72 -7.01
CA VAL A 61 -3.33 4.18 -7.00
C VAL A 61 -3.27 5.50 -7.75
N SER A 62 -2.58 6.49 -7.20
CA SER A 62 -2.50 7.81 -7.80
C SER A 62 -1.16 8.50 -7.54
N ASN A 63 -0.84 9.44 -8.41
CA ASN A 63 0.26 10.39 -8.25
C ASN A 63 -0.01 11.60 -9.16
N LYS A 64 0.36 12.78 -8.69
CA LYS A 64 0.11 14.05 -9.41
C LYS A 64 0.72 14.14 -10.80
N ASN A 65 1.77 13.38 -11.08
CA ASN A 65 2.47 13.39 -12.38
C ASN A 65 1.81 12.53 -13.45
N PHE A 66 0.75 11.78 -13.10
CA PHE A 66 0.04 10.91 -14.02
C PHE A 66 -1.45 11.25 -14.05
N LYS A 67 -2.06 11.18 -15.23
CA LYS A 67 -3.51 11.33 -15.35
C LYS A 67 -4.26 10.19 -14.68
N ASN A 68 -3.74 8.96 -14.83
CA ASN A 68 -4.38 7.77 -14.32
C ASN A 68 -3.34 6.68 -14.07
N ILE A 69 -3.54 5.89 -13.02
CA ILE A 69 -2.74 4.70 -12.71
C ILE A 69 -3.71 3.53 -12.52
N GLU A 70 -3.47 2.45 -13.24
CA GLU A 70 -4.30 1.25 -13.20
C GLU A 70 -3.44 0.02 -12.90
N LEU A 71 -4.03 -0.99 -12.28
CA LEU A 71 -3.43 -2.32 -12.19
C LEU A 71 -3.91 -3.16 -13.36
N HIS A 72 -2.98 -3.81 -14.04
CA HIS A 72 -3.26 -4.66 -15.18
C HIS A 72 -2.69 -6.05 -14.95
N SER A 73 -3.38 -7.07 -15.45
CA SER A 73 -2.86 -8.42 -15.56
C SER A 73 -2.38 -8.68 -16.98
N MET A 74 -1.37 -9.51 -17.10
CA MET A 74 -0.96 -10.08 -18.38
C MET A 74 -1.28 -11.56 -18.36
N LYS A 75 -2.02 -12.03 -19.36
CA LYS A 75 -2.38 -13.43 -19.52
C LYS A 75 -2.08 -13.86 -20.95
N MET A 76 -1.46 -15.03 -21.08
CA MET A 76 -1.28 -15.67 -22.37
C MET A 76 -2.53 -16.53 -22.67
N THR A 77 -3.24 -16.21 -23.77
CA THR A 77 -4.40 -16.96 -24.23
C THR A 77 -4.17 -17.36 -25.68
N TYR A 78 -4.11 -18.66 -25.96
CA TYR A 78 -3.84 -19.20 -27.31
C TYR A 78 -2.63 -18.57 -28.02
N GLY A 79 -1.52 -18.37 -27.29
CA GLY A 79 -0.31 -17.76 -27.82
C GLY A 79 -0.36 -16.24 -27.98
N VAL A 80 -1.46 -15.60 -27.62
CA VAL A 80 -1.63 -14.15 -27.65
C VAL A 80 -1.57 -13.58 -26.23
N MET A 81 -0.75 -12.55 -26.05
CA MET A 81 -0.66 -11.81 -24.80
C MET A 81 -1.82 -10.85 -24.67
N GLU A 82 -2.64 -11.04 -23.64
CA GLU A 82 -3.76 -10.15 -23.31
C GLU A 82 -3.47 -9.37 -22.05
N MET A 83 -3.66 -8.05 -22.09
CA MET A 83 -3.67 -7.17 -20.93
C MET A 83 -5.10 -6.86 -20.52
N ARG A 84 -5.41 -7.02 -19.23
CA ARG A 84 -6.72 -6.68 -18.68
C ARG A 84 -6.55 -5.86 -17.40
N LYS A 85 -7.41 -4.87 -17.24
CA LYS A 85 -7.49 -4.11 -16.00
C LYS A 85 -7.96 -5.02 -14.87
N LEU A 86 -7.26 -4.99 -13.75
CA LEU A 86 -7.66 -5.64 -12.51
C LEU A 86 -8.51 -4.69 -11.67
N PHE A 87 -9.69 -5.14 -11.29
CA PHE A 87 -10.55 -4.41 -10.37
C PHE A 87 -10.35 -4.93 -8.95
N GLU A 88 -10.00 -4.02 -8.05
CA GLU A 88 -9.88 -4.31 -6.62
C GLU A 88 -9.08 -5.59 -6.31
N PRO A 89 -7.84 -5.73 -6.83
CA PRO A 89 -7.06 -6.94 -6.57
C PRO A 89 -6.83 -7.12 -5.08
N LYS A 90 -6.92 -8.37 -4.63
CA LYS A 90 -6.79 -8.76 -3.23
C LYS A 90 -5.35 -9.16 -2.91
N LEU A 91 -4.93 -8.86 -1.71
CA LEU A 91 -3.68 -9.34 -1.13
C LEU A 91 -3.91 -9.69 0.34
N GLY A 92 -3.05 -10.52 0.90
CA GLY A 92 -3.18 -10.98 2.27
C GLY A 92 -1.87 -11.58 2.80
N PRO A 93 -1.85 -12.06 4.05
CA PRO A 93 -0.63 -12.58 4.69
C PRO A 93 0.08 -13.69 3.91
N ASN A 94 -0.68 -14.54 3.23
CA ASN A 94 -0.16 -15.64 2.43
C ASN A 94 -0.27 -15.40 0.91
N SER A 95 -0.67 -14.20 0.51
CA SER A 95 -0.92 -13.82 -0.88
C SER A 95 -0.41 -12.42 -1.14
N PRO A 96 0.89 -12.20 -1.25
CA PRO A 96 1.43 -10.88 -1.58
C PRO A 96 0.98 -10.47 -2.98
N LEU A 97 0.82 -9.16 -3.18
CA LEU A 97 0.60 -8.60 -4.51
C LEU A 97 1.95 -8.44 -5.20
N VAL A 98 2.22 -9.28 -6.19
CA VAL A 98 3.47 -9.25 -6.95
C VAL A 98 3.21 -8.61 -8.30
N LEU A 99 3.82 -7.44 -8.51
CA LEU A 99 3.80 -6.71 -9.77
C LEU A 99 5.20 -6.78 -10.37
N SER A 100 5.35 -7.54 -11.43
CA SER A 100 6.66 -7.80 -12.04
C SER A 100 6.58 -7.81 -13.58
N PRO A 101 7.70 -7.54 -14.28
CA PRO A 101 7.72 -7.56 -15.74
C PRO A 101 7.20 -8.88 -16.31
N GLY A 102 6.31 -8.80 -17.30
CA GLY A 102 5.66 -9.96 -17.92
C GLY A 102 4.47 -10.54 -17.13
N ASN A 103 4.16 -9.99 -15.98
CA ASN A 103 3.06 -10.39 -15.10
C ASN A 103 2.15 -9.19 -14.81
N ASN A 104 1.43 -9.25 -13.68
CA ASN A 104 0.66 -8.08 -13.21
C ASN A 104 1.58 -6.88 -13.02
N HIS A 105 1.08 -5.71 -13.34
CA HIS A 105 1.86 -4.47 -13.28
C HIS A 105 0.96 -3.25 -13.10
N LEU A 106 1.59 -2.14 -12.71
CA LEU A 106 0.96 -0.83 -12.77
C LEU A 106 1.13 -0.26 -14.18
N MET A 107 0.04 0.27 -14.73
CA MET A 107 0.09 1.10 -15.94
C MET A 107 -0.12 2.55 -15.53
N LEU A 108 0.87 3.39 -15.84
CA LEU A 108 0.88 4.80 -15.50
C LEU A 108 0.66 5.61 -16.77
N PHE A 109 -0.52 6.22 -16.88
CA PHE A 109 -0.98 6.93 -18.09
C PHE A 109 -0.86 8.44 -17.94
N GLY A 110 -0.58 9.10 -19.02
CA GLY A 110 -0.61 10.55 -19.11
C GLY A 110 0.47 11.21 -18.27
N ILE A 111 1.73 10.94 -18.57
CA ILE A 111 2.89 11.55 -17.89
C ILE A 111 2.87 13.06 -18.16
N LYS A 112 2.72 13.87 -17.11
CA LYS A 112 2.65 15.33 -17.21
C LYS A 112 4.01 15.98 -17.26
N GLU A 113 4.94 15.50 -16.44
CA GLU A 113 6.32 15.95 -16.41
C GLU A 113 7.26 14.80 -16.75
N LYS A 114 8.26 15.06 -17.60
CA LYS A 114 9.23 14.07 -18.03
C LYS A 114 9.89 13.37 -16.85
N LEU A 115 9.87 12.04 -16.86
CA LEU A 115 10.55 11.23 -15.87
C LEU A 115 12.06 11.20 -16.11
N LYS A 116 12.81 11.23 -15.01
CA LYS A 116 14.27 11.17 -15.02
C LYS A 116 14.74 9.90 -14.33
N SER A 117 15.70 9.21 -14.91
CA SER A 117 16.32 8.04 -14.27
C SER A 117 16.91 8.42 -12.92
N GLY A 118 16.62 7.61 -11.90
CA GLY A 118 17.09 7.81 -10.53
C GLY A 118 16.21 8.71 -9.67
N GLU A 119 15.20 9.39 -10.22
CA GLU A 119 14.26 10.14 -9.38
C GLU A 119 13.32 9.21 -8.62
N ASN A 120 12.83 9.71 -7.48
CA ASN A 120 11.84 9.01 -6.67
C ASN A 120 10.47 9.67 -6.83
N LEU A 121 9.45 8.83 -7.00
CA LEU A 121 8.06 9.26 -7.03
C LEU A 121 7.28 8.55 -5.93
N ASP A 122 6.48 9.29 -5.17
CA ASP A 122 5.60 8.73 -4.17
C ASP A 122 4.24 8.39 -4.80
N LEU A 123 3.93 7.10 -4.89
CA LEU A 123 2.62 6.66 -5.33
C LEU A 123 1.71 6.46 -4.12
N THR A 124 0.52 7.02 -4.17
CA THR A 124 -0.49 6.89 -3.12
C THR A 124 -1.39 5.71 -3.42
N PHE A 125 -1.35 4.71 -2.53
CA PHE A 125 -2.21 3.54 -2.59
C PHE A 125 -3.34 3.69 -1.58
N VAL A 126 -4.54 3.40 -2.02
CA VAL A 126 -5.73 3.30 -1.18
C VAL A 126 -6.15 1.85 -1.11
N PHE A 127 -6.14 1.29 0.10
CA PHE A 127 -6.59 -0.06 0.37
C PHE A 127 -7.89 -0.04 1.16
N LYS A 128 -8.63 -1.14 1.13
CA LYS A 128 -9.71 -1.44 2.06
C LYS A 128 -9.49 -2.80 2.71
N ASP A 129 -9.80 -2.90 3.98
CA ASP A 129 -9.87 -4.16 4.71
C ASP A 129 -11.23 -4.84 4.56
N ASP A 130 -11.43 -6.00 5.21
CA ASP A 130 -12.69 -6.76 5.16
C ASP A 130 -13.87 -6.04 5.85
N GLU A 131 -13.59 -5.05 6.69
CA GLU A 131 -14.58 -4.21 7.37
C GLU A 131 -14.85 -2.89 6.63
N ASP A 132 -14.40 -2.77 5.37
CA ASP A 132 -14.48 -1.56 4.55
C ASP A 132 -13.73 -0.34 5.13
N ASN A 133 -12.80 -0.55 6.05
CA ASN A 133 -11.93 0.51 6.53
C ASN A 133 -10.93 0.88 5.45
N LYS A 134 -10.80 2.17 5.20
CA LYS A 134 -9.90 2.73 4.20
C LYS A 134 -8.51 2.96 4.80
N ILE A 135 -7.49 2.45 4.14
CA ILE A 135 -6.09 2.62 4.53
C ILE A 135 -5.35 3.29 3.38
N VAL A 136 -4.71 4.43 3.66
CA VAL A 136 -3.95 5.19 2.67
C VAL A 136 -2.47 5.08 2.99
N LYS A 137 -1.66 4.66 2.01
CA LYS A 137 -0.21 4.56 2.12
C LYS A 137 0.47 5.19 0.92
N GLU A 138 1.55 5.91 1.17
CA GLU A 138 2.45 6.38 0.14
C GLU A 138 3.69 5.50 0.08
N PHE A 139 4.04 5.06 -1.11
CA PHE A 139 5.23 4.25 -1.35
C PHE A 139 6.15 4.93 -2.36
N LYS A 140 7.43 4.90 -2.06
CA LYS A 140 8.47 5.47 -2.91
C LYS A 140 8.86 4.50 -4.02
N PHE A 141 8.75 4.94 -5.26
CA PHE A 141 9.18 4.23 -6.45
C PHE A 141 10.36 4.96 -7.08
N ILE A 142 11.41 4.23 -7.41
CA ILE A 142 12.54 4.77 -8.17
C ILE A 142 12.29 4.61 -9.66
N VAL A 143 12.62 5.63 -10.43
CA VAL A 143 12.56 5.57 -11.90
C VAL A 143 13.87 5.00 -12.44
N LYS A 144 13.78 3.95 -13.26
CA LYS A 144 14.96 3.31 -13.87
C LYS A 144 14.67 2.62 -15.21
#